data_ea2b0380718137f481a48f97654fa9ce
#
_entry.id   ea2b0380718137f481a48f97654fa9ce
#
_cell.length_a   1.000
_cell.length_b   1.000
_cell.length_c   1.000
_cell.angle_alpha   90.00
_cell.angle_beta   90.00
_cell.angle_gamma   90.00
#
_symmetry.space_group_name_H-M   'P 1'
#
loop_
_entity.id
_entity.type
_entity.pdbx_description
1 polymer ?
#
loop_
_entity_poly.entity_id
_entity_poly.type
_entity_poly.pdbx_seq_one_letter_code
_entity_poly.pdbx_strand_id
1 'polypeptide(L)'
;MKTKNVHDRINKVLSQTLERAKDSPAPPKLAASIDYAVFPGGARVRPRLCLAVSEACGEDYPEISDSAAAAIELIHCASLVHDDLPCFDNASLRRGKPTVHRAFGETVAVLAGDSLIVLAFESLAKGCTIRPERLSGLIRLLTKSAGLPFGICSGQGWESEDQINLSAYHKLKTGSLF
;
A
#
# COMPACT_ATOMS: atom_id res chain seq x y z
N MET A 1 -6.05 -14.88 -17.54
CA MET A 1 -4.60 -14.88 -17.19
C MET A 1 -4.29 -15.95 -16.13
N LYS A 2 -3.19 -16.75 -16.25
CA LYS A 2 -2.84 -17.76 -15.24
C LYS A 2 -2.42 -17.04 -13.95
N THR A 3 -2.94 -17.45 -12.79
CA THR A 3 -2.76 -16.82 -11.47
C THR A 3 -1.29 -16.55 -11.10
N LYS A 4 -0.37 -17.42 -11.52
CA LYS A 4 1.08 -17.26 -11.32
C LYS A 4 1.63 -16.02 -12.04
N ASN A 5 1.18 -15.75 -13.27
CA ASN A 5 1.61 -14.61 -14.06
C ASN A 5 1.19 -13.25 -13.43
N VAL A 6 -0.01 -13.16 -12.83
CA VAL A 6 -0.48 -11.94 -12.15
C VAL A 6 0.34 -11.64 -10.91
N HIS A 7 0.66 -12.65 -10.11
CA HIS A 7 1.47 -12.48 -8.90
C HIS A 7 2.89 -12.02 -9.23
N ASP A 8 3.49 -12.62 -10.26
CA ASP A 8 4.82 -12.24 -10.73
C ASP A 8 4.83 -10.80 -11.29
N ARG A 9 3.78 -10.42 -12.03
CA ARG A 9 3.56 -9.05 -12.55
C ARG A 9 3.54 -8.03 -11.40
N ILE A 10 2.73 -8.27 -10.36
CA ILE A 10 2.62 -7.40 -9.18
C ILE A 10 3.96 -7.29 -8.44
N ASN A 11 4.61 -8.42 -8.14
CA ASN A 11 5.87 -8.41 -7.41
C ASN A 11 6.98 -7.71 -8.20
N LYS A 12 7.01 -7.84 -9.52
CA LYS A 12 7.97 -7.14 -10.39
C LYS A 12 7.82 -5.62 -10.26
N VAL A 13 6.59 -5.10 -10.33
CA VAL A 13 6.35 -3.65 -10.23
C VAL A 13 6.68 -3.13 -8.84
N LEU A 14 6.29 -3.86 -7.78
CA LEU A 14 6.65 -3.52 -6.41
C LEU A 14 8.18 -3.49 -6.22
N SER A 15 8.91 -4.52 -6.68
CA SER A 15 10.38 -4.53 -6.61
C SER A 15 10.99 -3.33 -7.34
N GLN A 16 10.55 -3.03 -8.55
CA GLN A 16 11.06 -1.88 -9.32
C GLN A 16 10.79 -0.54 -8.62
N THR A 17 9.64 -0.41 -7.95
CA THR A 17 9.32 0.80 -7.18
C THR A 17 10.23 0.93 -5.96
N LEU A 18 10.46 -0.16 -5.23
CA LEU A 18 11.28 -0.15 -4.03
C LEU A 18 12.79 -0.03 -4.32
N GLU A 19 13.29 -0.60 -5.42
CA GLU A 19 14.72 -0.49 -5.79
C GLU A 19 15.17 0.98 -5.87
N ARG A 20 14.36 1.83 -6.49
CA ARG A 20 14.67 3.27 -6.60
C ARG A 20 14.70 3.99 -5.26
N ALA A 21 13.88 3.55 -4.30
CA ALA A 21 13.86 4.13 -2.97
C ALA A 21 15.10 3.78 -2.13
N LYS A 22 15.93 2.85 -2.63
CA LYS A 22 17.18 2.43 -1.98
C LYS A 22 18.41 3.14 -2.52
N ASP A 23 18.26 3.93 -3.59
CA ASP A 23 19.38 4.67 -4.17
C ASP A 23 20.00 5.64 -3.16
N SER A 24 21.32 5.85 -3.26
CA SER A 24 22.01 6.84 -2.44
C SER A 24 21.40 8.25 -2.65
N PRO A 25 21.13 9.02 -1.58
CA PRO A 25 21.63 8.86 -0.20
C PRO A 25 20.65 8.20 0.80
N ALA A 26 19.81 7.26 0.40
CA ALA A 26 18.84 6.63 1.29
C ALA A 26 19.52 5.96 2.51
N PRO A 27 18.99 6.14 3.75
CA PRO A 27 19.51 5.47 4.93
C PRO A 27 19.32 3.94 4.83
N PRO A 28 20.39 3.12 4.94
CA PRO A 28 20.30 1.68 4.67
C PRO A 28 19.28 0.92 5.53
N LYS A 29 19.13 1.31 6.80
CA LYS A 29 18.19 0.68 7.72
C LYS A 29 16.72 0.96 7.32
N LEU A 30 16.43 2.18 6.88
CA LEU A 30 15.11 2.55 6.38
C LEU A 30 14.83 1.85 5.04
N ALA A 31 15.79 1.84 4.12
CA ALA A 31 15.69 1.14 2.85
C ALA A 31 15.40 -0.37 3.04
N ALA A 32 16.09 -1.03 3.97
CA ALA A 32 15.83 -2.43 4.30
C ALA A 32 14.44 -2.65 4.93
N SER A 33 13.94 -1.70 5.72
CA SER A 33 12.64 -1.82 6.39
C SER A 33 11.46 -1.74 5.43
N ILE A 34 11.53 -0.96 4.35
CA ILE A 34 10.45 -0.91 3.34
C ILE A 34 10.35 -2.22 2.55
N ASP A 35 11.48 -2.84 2.19
CA ASP A 35 11.47 -4.18 1.60
C ASP A 35 10.86 -5.20 2.54
N TYR A 36 11.30 -5.17 3.80
CA TYR A 36 10.80 -6.07 4.84
C TYR A 36 9.29 -5.94 5.05
N ALA A 37 8.73 -4.74 4.95
CA ALA A 37 7.30 -4.47 5.07
C ALA A 37 6.50 -5.04 3.88
N VAL A 38 7.07 -4.98 2.67
CA VAL A 38 6.38 -5.37 1.44
C VAL A 38 6.58 -6.84 1.11
N PHE A 39 7.77 -7.43 1.37
CA PHE A 39 8.11 -8.81 0.99
C PHE A 39 8.31 -9.75 2.19
N PRO A 40 7.97 -11.04 2.04
CA PRO A 40 7.42 -11.70 0.85
C PRO A 40 5.95 -11.33 0.53
N GLY A 41 5.30 -10.55 1.36
CA GLY A 41 3.91 -10.11 1.19
C GLY A 41 2.88 -11.18 1.58
N GLY A 42 1.61 -10.86 1.32
CA GLY A 42 0.47 -11.76 1.50
C GLY A 42 -0.11 -12.22 0.17
N ALA A 43 -1.41 -12.52 0.18
CA ALA A 43 -2.14 -13.03 -1.00
C ALA A 43 -2.31 -12.00 -2.15
N ARG A 44 -1.89 -10.74 -1.95
CA ARG A 44 -1.97 -9.67 -2.96
C ARG A 44 -3.38 -9.52 -3.55
N VAL A 45 -4.42 -9.62 -2.72
CA VAL A 45 -5.81 -9.63 -3.20
C VAL A 45 -6.18 -8.31 -3.87
N ARG A 46 -5.84 -7.18 -3.25
CA ARG A 46 -6.17 -5.83 -3.77
C ARG A 46 -5.54 -5.54 -5.14
N PRO A 47 -4.23 -5.67 -5.31
CA PRO A 47 -3.62 -5.46 -6.62
C PRO A 47 -4.07 -6.47 -7.67
N ARG A 48 -4.37 -7.72 -7.28
CA ARG A 48 -4.92 -8.72 -8.21
C ARG A 48 -6.31 -8.33 -8.70
N LEU A 49 -7.16 -7.81 -7.82
CA LEU A 49 -8.48 -7.32 -8.20
C LEU A 49 -8.37 -6.11 -9.13
N CYS A 50 -7.48 -5.15 -8.83
CA CYS A 50 -7.22 -4.01 -9.69
C CYS A 50 -6.84 -4.43 -11.11
N LEU A 51 -5.89 -5.36 -11.25
CA LEU A 51 -5.47 -5.85 -12.57
C LEU A 51 -6.58 -6.65 -13.28
N ALA A 52 -7.35 -7.45 -12.55
CA ALA A 52 -8.45 -8.22 -13.14
C ALA A 52 -9.57 -7.32 -13.67
N VAL A 53 -9.91 -6.24 -12.95
CA VAL A 53 -10.88 -5.23 -13.41
C VAL A 53 -10.35 -4.48 -14.61
N SER A 54 -9.07 -4.07 -14.61
CA SER A 54 -8.45 -3.40 -15.73
C SER A 54 -8.48 -4.27 -17.00
N GLU A 55 -8.11 -5.55 -16.88
CA GLU A 55 -8.16 -6.51 -17.99
C GLU A 55 -9.60 -6.67 -18.53
N ALA A 56 -10.59 -6.80 -17.65
CA ALA A 56 -12.00 -6.93 -18.01
C ALA A 56 -12.56 -5.68 -18.73
N CYS A 57 -12.01 -4.49 -18.41
CA CYS A 57 -12.38 -3.23 -19.05
C CYS A 57 -11.59 -2.93 -20.34
N GLY A 58 -10.75 -3.85 -20.82
CA GLY A 58 -9.93 -3.66 -22.01
C GLY A 58 -8.68 -2.83 -21.72
N GLU A 59 -7.77 -3.38 -20.91
CA GLU A 59 -6.52 -2.74 -20.51
C GLU A 59 -5.73 -2.19 -21.72
N ASP A 60 -5.73 -0.86 -21.86
CA ASP A 60 -5.10 -0.16 -22.98
C ASP A 60 -3.65 0.29 -22.66
N TYR A 61 -3.34 0.49 -21.37
CA TYR A 61 -2.02 0.92 -20.88
C TYR A 61 -1.63 0.10 -19.63
N PRO A 62 -0.99 -1.06 -19.82
CA PRO A 62 -0.58 -1.94 -18.72
C PRO A 62 0.28 -1.26 -17.64
N GLU A 63 1.09 -0.26 -18.03
CA GLU A 63 1.94 0.51 -17.12
C GLU A 63 1.12 1.29 -16.09
N ILE A 64 -0.04 1.81 -16.49
CA ILE A 64 -0.97 2.52 -15.59
C ILE A 64 -1.62 1.55 -14.63
N SER A 65 -2.10 0.41 -15.13
CA SER A 65 -2.73 -0.63 -14.31
C SER A 65 -1.75 -1.21 -13.28
N ASP A 66 -0.52 -1.45 -13.70
CA ASP A 66 0.57 -1.93 -12.85
C ASP A 66 0.88 -0.93 -11.73
N SER A 67 1.00 0.34 -12.07
CA SER A 67 1.27 1.41 -11.12
C SER A 67 0.13 1.61 -10.14
N ALA A 68 -1.12 1.53 -10.59
CA ALA A 68 -2.29 1.59 -9.72
C ALA A 68 -2.34 0.38 -8.76
N ALA A 69 -2.09 -0.82 -9.26
CA ALA A 69 -2.03 -2.03 -8.45
C ALA A 69 -0.92 -1.95 -7.40
N ALA A 70 0.28 -1.46 -7.78
CA ALA A 70 1.38 -1.25 -6.84
C ALA A 70 1.03 -0.17 -5.79
N ALA A 71 0.43 0.94 -6.20
CA ALA A 71 0.05 2.02 -5.28
C ALA A 71 -0.93 1.54 -4.21
N ILE A 72 -1.96 0.79 -4.59
CA ILE A 72 -2.92 0.21 -3.64
C ILE A 72 -2.23 -0.72 -2.64
N GLU A 73 -1.32 -1.58 -3.10
CA GLU A 73 -0.60 -2.51 -2.22
C GLU A 73 0.40 -1.77 -1.30
N LEU A 74 1.06 -0.73 -1.78
CA LEU A 74 1.96 0.09 -0.95
C LEU A 74 1.20 0.80 0.17
N ILE A 75 0.04 1.41 -0.12
CA ILE A 75 -0.85 1.98 0.90
C ILE A 75 -1.30 0.91 1.90
N HIS A 76 -1.66 -0.28 1.42
CA HIS A 76 -2.01 -1.39 2.31
C HIS A 76 -0.83 -1.82 3.21
N CYS A 77 0.38 -1.94 2.66
CA CYS A 77 1.55 -2.28 3.46
C CYS A 77 1.87 -1.19 4.48
N ALA A 78 1.78 0.09 4.11
CA ALA A 78 1.93 1.22 5.03
C ALA A 78 0.94 1.14 6.20
N SER A 79 -0.33 0.89 5.90
CA SER A 79 -1.36 0.77 6.94
C SER A 79 -1.09 -0.37 7.91
N LEU A 80 -0.55 -1.51 7.44
CA LEU A 80 -0.18 -2.62 8.31
C LEU A 80 1.03 -2.29 9.19
N VAL A 81 2.03 -1.57 8.65
CA VAL A 81 3.20 -1.14 9.42
C VAL A 81 2.79 -0.22 10.56
N HIS A 82 1.89 0.74 10.30
CA HIS A 82 1.39 1.66 11.33
C HIS A 82 0.46 0.96 12.32
N ASP A 83 -0.43 0.10 11.86
CA ASP A 83 -1.36 -0.67 12.68
C ASP A 83 -0.62 -1.55 13.72
N ASP A 84 0.55 -2.09 13.36
CA ASP A 84 1.39 -2.90 14.23
C ASP A 84 2.13 -2.12 15.32
N LEU A 85 2.20 -0.78 15.26
CA LEU A 85 2.94 0.05 16.22
C LEU A 85 2.38 -0.06 17.64
N PRO A 86 3.21 0.20 18.69
CA PRO A 86 2.76 0.17 20.08
C PRO A 86 1.59 1.10 20.42
N CYS A 87 1.43 2.20 19.67
CA CYS A 87 0.32 3.14 19.84
C CYS A 87 -1.00 2.67 19.18
N PHE A 88 -0.98 1.55 18.47
CA PHE A 88 -2.14 0.87 17.89
C PHE A 88 -2.23 -0.55 18.46
N ASP A 89 -2.10 -1.60 17.63
CA ASP A 89 -2.26 -2.99 18.06
C ASP A 89 -1.09 -3.55 18.88
N ASN A 90 0.08 -2.90 18.90
CA ASN A 90 1.32 -3.39 19.50
C ASN A 90 1.64 -4.85 19.12
N ALA A 91 1.43 -5.17 17.86
CA ALA A 91 1.56 -6.53 17.38
C ALA A 91 3.03 -6.98 17.33
N SER A 92 3.33 -8.16 17.87
CA SER A 92 4.69 -8.70 17.86
C SER A 92 5.05 -9.36 16.55
N LEU A 93 4.06 -9.96 15.87
CA LEU A 93 4.23 -10.75 14.65
C LEU A 93 3.22 -10.33 13.58
N ARG A 94 3.67 -10.32 12.33
CA ARG A 94 2.84 -10.16 11.13
C ARG A 94 3.24 -11.22 10.10
N ARG A 95 2.29 -12.05 9.66
CA ARG A 95 2.54 -13.14 8.69
C ARG A 95 3.68 -14.07 9.12
N GLY A 96 3.77 -14.38 10.41
CA GLY A 96 4.75 -15.31 10.97
C GLY A 96 6.17 -14.74 11.18
N LYS A 97 6.40 -13.45 10.92
CA LYS A 97 7.68 -12.79 11.19
C LYS A 97 7.49 -11.58 12.11
N PRO A 98 8.55 -11.12 12.84
CA PRO A 98 8.47 -9.91 13.65
C PRO A 98 7.91 -8.72 12.87
N THR A 99 7.11 -7.88 13.52
CA THR A 99 6.62 -6.63 12.92
C THR A 99 7.77 -5.66 12.65
N VAL A 100 7.56 -4.67 11.77
CA VAL A 100 8.64 -3.73 11.39
C VAL A 100 9.21 -3.01 12.61
N HIS A 101 8.36 -2.57 13.56
CA HIS A 101 8.84 -1.90 14.78
C HIS A 101 9.64 -2.83 15.69
N ARG A 102 9.34 -4.13 15.72
CA ARG A 102 10.13 -5.11 16.47
C ARG A 102 11.48 -5.41 15.83
N ALA A 103 11.53 -5.43 14.49
CA ALA A 103 12.74 -5.75 13.74
C ALA A 103 13.69 -4.54 13.58
N PHE A 104 13.14 -3.34 13.40
CA PHE A 104 13.90 -2.14 13.03
C PHE A 104 13.80 -0.98 14.04
N GLY A 105 12.89 -1.06 15.01
CA GLY A 105 12.57 -0.01 15.97
C GLY A 105 11.41 0.88 15.50
N GLU A 106 10.74 1.53 16.47
CA GLU A 106 9.51 2.31 16.23
C GLU A 106 9.72 3.48 15.27
N THR A 107 10.79 4.26 15.47
CA THR A 107 11.10 5.40 14.60
C THR A 107 11.23 4.97 13.13
N VAL A 108 11.95 3.87 12.87
CA VAL A 108 12.11 3.35 11.52
C VAL A 108 10.79 2.81 10.97
N ALA A 109 9.94 2.20 11.79
CA ALA A 109 8.64 1.71 11.37
C ALA A 109 7.70 2.86 10.96
N VAL A 110 7.64 3.95 11.72
CA VAL A 110 6.88 5.16 11.32
C VAL A 110 7.36 5.66 9.97
N LEU A 111 8.67 5.91 9.83
CA LEU A 111 9.25 6.40 8.57
C LEU A 111 9.09 5.41 7.40
N ALA A 112 9.08 4.10 7.66
CA ALA A 112 8.81 3.09 6.64
C ALA A 112 7.37 3.20 6.13
N GLY A 113 6.39 3.33 7.02
CA GLY A 113 4.99 3.54 6.64
C GLY A 113 4.81 4.83 5.83
N ASP A 114 5.39 5.95 6.29
CA ASP A 114 5.35 7.24 5.58
C ASP A 114 5.98 7.12 4.18
N SER A 115 7.15 6.46 4.09
CA SER A 115 7.84 6.25 2.82
C SER A 115 7.00 5.43 1.84
N LEU A 116 6.33 4.37 2.31
CA LEU A 116 5.45 3.56 1.47
C LEU A 116 4.24 4.36 0.96
N ILE A 117 3.69 5.27 1.77
CA ILE A 117 2.61 6.18 1.33
C ILE A 117 3.12 7.08 0.18
N VAL A 118 4.28 7.71 0.34
CA VAL A 118 4.86 8.58 -0.69
C VAL A 118 5.17 7.80 -1.96
N LEU A 119 5.76 6.60 -1.84
CA LEU A 119 6.06 5.71 -2.96
C LEU A 119 4.80 5.28 -3.74
N ALA A 120 3.65 5.18 -3.08
CA ALA A 120 2.40 4.90 -3.76
C ALA A 120 2.03 6.01 -4.76
N PHE A 121 2.16 7.28 -4.37
CA PHE A 121 1.93 8.41 -5.27
C PHE A 121 3.00 8.50 -6.37
N GLU A 122 4.25 8.24 -6.03
CA GLU A 122 5.34 8.19 -7.02
C GLU A 122 5.07 7.11 -8.08
N SER A 123 4.59 5.93 -7.66
CA SER A 123 4.19 4.85 -8.58
C SER A 123 3.15 5.34 -9.59
N LEU A 124 2.08 6.00 -9.13
CA LEU A 124 1.05 6.57 -10.01
C LEU A 124 1.62 7.61 -10.98
N ALA A 125 2.46 8.52 -10.49
CA ALA A 125 3.07 9.57 -11.31
C ALA A 125 3.90 8.97 -12.44
N LYS A 126 4.69 7.93 -12.16
CA LYS A 126 5.50 7.21 -13.16
C LYS A 126 4.65 6.45 -14.18
N GLY A 127 3.66 5.70 -13.70
CA GLY A 127 2.79 4.93 -14.59
C GLY A 127 1.97 5.80 -15.56
N CYS A 128 1.61 7.01 -15.13
CA CYS A 128 0.83 7.93 -15.93
C CYS A 128 1.66 8.82 -16.87
N THR A 129 2.98 8.64 -16.97
CA THR A 129 3.84 9.48 -17.84
C THR A 129 3.37 9.50 -19.30
N ILE A 130 2.85 8.36 -19.78
CA ILE A 130 2.34 8.23 -21.16
C ILE A 130 0.92 8.78 -21.34
N ARG A 131 0.15 8.95 -20.26
CA ARG A 131 -1.23 9.48 -20.25
C ARG A 131 -1.43 10.36 -19.00
N PRO A 132 -0.79 11.56 -18.96
CA PRO A 132 -0.79 12.41 -17.77
C PRO A 132 -2.19 12.84 -17.31
N GLU A 133 -3.14 12.92 -18.22
CA GLU A 133 -4.54 13.28 -17.94
C GLU A 133 -5.25 12.28 -17.00
N ARG A 134 -4.77 11.02 -16.90
CA ARG A 134 -5.33 10.01 -15.99
C ARG A 134 -4.85 10.16 -14.55
N LEU A 135 -3.71 10.83 -14.34
CA LEU A 135 -3.05 10.93 -13.03
C LEU A 135 -3.94 11.57 -11.97
N SER A 136 -4.60 12.69 -12.30
CA SER A 136 -5.45 13.39 -11.32
C SER A 136 -6.61 12.55 -10.84
N GLY A 137 -7.22 11.74 -11.72
CA GLY A 137 -8.28 10.81 -11.39
C GLY A 137 -7.82 9.70 -10.43
N LEU A 138 -6.66 9.10 -10.71
CA LEU A 138 -6.07 8.04 -9.89
C LEU A 138 -5.65 8.57 -8.52
N ILE A 139 -5.03 9.76 -8.44
CA ILE A 139 -4.69 10.41 -7.17
C ILE A 139 -5.96 10.65 -6.34
N ARG A 140 -7.02 11.20 -6.95
CA ARG A 140 -8.30 11.44 -6.25
C ARG A 140 -8.92 10.16 -5.70
N LEU A 141 -8.86 9.06 -6.44
CA LEU A 141 -9.36 7.76 -5.97
C LEU A 141 -8.50 7.24 -4.83
N LEU A 142 -7.17 7.25 -4.96
CA LEU A 142 -6.27 6.77 -3.93
C LEU A 142 -6.40 7.59 -2.63
N THR A 143 -6.43 8.92 -2.72
CA THR A 143 -6.59 9.80 -1.56
C THR A 143 -7.93 9.62 -0.88
N LYS A 144 -9.02 9.43 -1.64
CA LYS A 144 -10.34 9.13 -1.09
C LYS A 144 -10.35 7.79 -0.35
N SER A 145 -9.64 6.78 -0.89
CA SER A 145 -9.62 5.43 -0.30
C SER A 145 -8.65 5.31 0.88
N ALA A 146 -7.63 6.16 0.96
CA ALA A 146 -6.67 6.16 2.06
C ALA A 146 -7.02 7.17 3.16
N GLY A 147 -7.39 8.40 2.80
CA GLY A 147 -7.56 9.54 3.71
C GLY A 147 -8.96 9.70 4.31
N LEU A 148 -9.18 10.87 4.91
CA LEU A 148 -10.46 11.30 5.46
C LEU A 148 -11.37 11.85 4.34
N PRO A 149 -12.70 11.78 4.47
CA PRO A 149 -13.45 11.05 5.51
C PRO A 149 -13.79 9.59 5.13
N PHE A 150 -13.39 9.09 3.95
CA PHE A 150 -13.90 7.85 3.37
C PHE A 150 -12.89 6.70 3.31
N GLY A 151 -11.64 6.94 3.68
CA GLY A 151 -10.56 5.99 3.53
C GLY A 151 -10.20 5.22 4.80
N ILE A 152 -9.14 4.41 4.69
CA ILE A 152 -8.67 3.55 5.77
C ILE A 152 -8.24 4.33 7.02
N CYS A 153 -7.75 5.59 6.89
CA CYS A 153 -7.44 6.44 8.05
C CYS A 153 -8.69 6.71 8.90
N SER A 154 -9.85 6.96 8.25
CA SER A 154 -11.12 7.11 8.99
C SER A 154 -11.53 5.81 9.67
N GLY A 155 -11.33 4.67 8.98
CA GLY A 155 -11.58 3.36 9.56
C GLY A 155 -10.71 3.11 10.80
N GLN A 156 -9.43 3.44 10.73
CA GLN A 156 -8.52 3.31 11.86
C GLN A 156 -8.89 4.28 12.99
N GLY A 157 -9.26 5.52 12.67
CA GLY A 157 -9.67 6.54 13.65
C GLY A 157 -10.88 6.12 14.48
N TRP A 158 -11.81 5.34 13.94
CA TRP A 158 -12.95 4.82 14.69
C TRP A 158 -12.58 3.97 15.90
N GLU A 159 -11.38 3.37 15.93
CA GLU A 159 -10.90 2.58 17.09
C GLU A 159 -10.55 3.47 18.29
N SER A 160 -10.37 4.77 18.09
CA SER A 160 -10.07 5.74 19.14
C SER A 160 -11.29 6.51 19.65
N GLU A 161 -12.50 6.22 19.10
CA GLU A 161 -13.73 6.88 19.50
C GLU A 161 -14.41 6.13 20.65
N ASP A 162 -15.03 6.87 21.60
CA ASP A 162 -15.75 6.30 22.73
C ASP A 162 -16.93 5.41 22.30
N GLN A 163 -17.52 5.73 21.15
CA GLN A 163 -18.64 4.97 20.56
C GLN A 163 -18.30 4.62 19.12
N ILE A 164 -18.02 3.35 18.86
CA ILE A 164 -17.66 2.85 17.53
C ILE A 164 -18.91 2.59 16.70
N ASN A 165 -19.03 3.27 15.54
CA ASN A 165 -19.98 2.86 14.51
C ASN A 165 -19.40 1.67 13.73
N LEU A 166 -19.74 0.44 14.15
CA LEU A 166 -19.19 -0.79 13.57
C LEU A 166 -19.38 -0.91 12.06
N SER A 167 -20.52 -0.46 11.54
CA SER A 167 -20.80 -0.50 10.08
C SER A 167 -19.85 0.43 9.33
N ALA A 168 -19.69 1.66 9.80
CA ALA A 168 -18.75 2.62 9.22
C ALA A 168 -17.30 2.13 9.36
N TYR A 169 -16.93 1.65 10.54
CA TYR A 169 -15.60 1.09 10.83
C TYR A 169 -15.19 -0.01 9.84
N HIS A 170 -15.97 -1.07 9.71
CA HIS A 170 -15.64 -2.18 8.81
C HIS A 170 -15.60 -1.76 7.34
N LYS A 171 -16.55 -0.93 6.91
CA LYS A 171 -16.58 -0.39 5.55
C LYS A 171 -15.32 0.44 5.24
N LEU A 172 -14.90 1.28 6.19
CA LEU A 172 -13.80 2.20 5.98
C LEU A 172 -12.44 1.52 6.20
N LYS A 173 -12.25 0.76 7.28
CA LYS A 173 -10.96 0.10 7.58
C LYS A 173 -10.58 -0.95 6.52
N THR A 174 -11.56 -1.67 6.00
CA THR A 174 -11.29 -2.78 5.07
C THR A 174 -11.76 -2.49 3.66
N GLY A 175 -12.99 -2.01 3.49
CA GLY A 175 -13.65 -1.89 2.19
C GLY A 175 -13.10 -0.77 1.31
N SER A 176 -12.53 0.30 1.89
CA SER A 176 -12.12 1.50 1.14
C SER A 176 -11.03 1.26 0.09
N LEU A 177 -10.20 0.22 0.26
CA LEU A 177 -9.14 -0.14 -0.70
C LEU A 177 -9.55 -1.28 -1.66
N PHE A 178 -10.84 -1.60 -1.73
CA PHE A 178 -11.44 -2.49 -2.70
C PHE A 178 -12.36 -1.70 -3.63
#